data_842b0c2ea147e617d7c3b1c663d524bb
#
_entry.id   842b0c2ea147e617d7c3b1c663d524bb
#
_cell.length_a   1.000
_cell.length_b   1.000
_cell.length_c   1.000
_cell.angle_alpha   90.00
_cell.angle_beta   90.00
_cell.angle_gamma   90.00
#
_symmetry.space_group_name_H-M   'P 1'
#
loop_
_entity.id
_entity.type
_entity.pdbx_description
1 polymer ?
#
loop_
_entity_poly.entity_id
_entity_poly.type
_entity_poly.pdbx_seq_one_letter_code
_entity_poly.pdbx_strand_id
1 'polypeptide(L)'
;MWILLILGAVLVGLTGQGAVLAKLPRAADTGLAVYLPDEQAGQVDWTHRSGAALAGLASACEWTTTFEATVWCLVNQERRAHGLYPYKYNAVLAAVAEQHSATMRDIDCFDHQCPGETSPSRRACDAGYVPYSWGDCFVGETIAAGYPSPSSVVSAWMGSSKHYALLMHGEMREMGVGYVSGGSYGHYWTIDFGSQPDVLPVFINYEDPETPDPRVLLTLTNENVSGSSGIDSVAEVMVSNEPSFGGAIWQPYSMSIPWVLTDSNGTQMVYVRYRDSTGYETNSTDSILLNIPREFDLSLSTTALVFLYDIGAGFRSSSAKEVAVVNEASSTPMEWSLEVSDGGGWLEVTPLAGTTPGTVYISVAGFSTAVPGTYEATIVVTADEGSNSPESISVTVVAVDRLYHVFLPAVYNAP
;
A
#
# COMPACT_ATOMS: atom_id res chain seq x y z
N MET A 1 -10.79 25.21 -33.07
CA MET A 1 -12.25 25.10 -33.11
C MET A 1 -12.74 25.47 -31.72
N TRP A 2 -13.66 26.40 -31.63
CA TRP A 2 -13.96 27.18 -30.43
C TRP A 2 -14.61 26.34 -29.33
N ILE A 3 -14.10 26.52 -28.12
CA ILE A 3 -14.60 25.91 -26.87
C ILE A 3 -15.64 26.88 -26.28
N LEU A 4 -16.84 26.39 -26.07
CA LEU A 4 -17.92 27.15 -25.45
C LEU A 4 -17.98 26.82 -23.94
N LEU A 5 -17.71 27.84 -23.13
CA LEU A 5 -18.03 27.82 -21.70
C LEU A 5 -19.55 27.99 -21.52
N ILE A 6 -20.21 27.02 -20.90
CA ILE A 6 -21.60 27.20 -20.46
C ILE A 6 -21.62 27.38 -18.95
N LEU A 7 -21.75 28.62 -18.52
CA LEU A 7 -22.17 28.99 -17.16
C LEU A 7 -23.68 28.85 -17.07
N GLY A 8 -24.13 27.85 -16.31
CA GLY A 8 -25.56 27.75 -15.94
C GLY A 8 -25.82 28.41 -14.60
N ALA A 9 -26.32 29.67 -14.61
CA ALA A 9 -26.84 30.32 -13.43
C ALA A 9 -28.25 29.78 -13.12
N VAL A 10 -28.47 29.24 -11.92
CA VAL A 10 -29.82 28.94 -11.42
C VAL A 10 -30.26 30.05 -10.49
N LEU A 11 -31.28 30.80 -10.92
CA LEU A 11 -32.01 31.78 -10.11
C LEU A 11 -32.92 31.02 -9.13
N VAL A 12 -32.74 31.22 -7.83
CA VAL A 12 -33.70 30.79 -6.80
C VAL A 12 -34.42 32.00 -6.25
N GLY A 13 -35.73 32.04 -6.47
CA GLY A 13 -36.62 33.04 -5.93
C GLY A 13 -36.84 32.88 -4.42
N LEU A 14 -36.74 33.99 -3.71
CA LEU A 14 -37.02 34.16 -2.28
C LEU A 14 -38.52 34.34 -2.02
N THR A 15 -39.10 33.57 -1.09
CA THR A 15 -40.21 34.03 -0.25
C THR A 15 -40.11 33.43 1.15
N GLY A 16 -39.89 34.23 2.11
CA GLY A 16 -40.42 34.55 3.43
C GLY A 16 -40.52 33.53 4.56
N GLN A 17 -39.90 33.97 5.67
CA GLN A 17 -40.21 33.81 7.09
C GLN A 17 -39.52 32.67 7.88
N GLY A 18 -38.63 33.09 8.67
CA GLY A 18 -38.21 32.97 10.06
C GLY A 18 -38.36 31.65 10.82
N ALA A 19 -37.22 31.00 11.05
CA ALA A 19 -36.90 30.31 12.28
C ALA A 19 -35.38 30.25 12.44
N VAL A 20 -34.85 30.78 13.54
CA VAL A 20 -33.44 30.66 13.89
C VAL A 20 -33.22 29.23 14.36
N LEU A 21 -32.82 28.36 13.44
CA LEU A 21 -32.24 27.07 13.73
C LEU A 21 -30.72 27.22 13.63
N ALA A 22 -30.03 26.80 14.66
CA ALA A 22 -28.56 26.69 14.64
C ALA A 22 -28.12 26.00 13.36
N LYS A 23 -27.33 26.69 12.55
CA LYS A 23 -26.87 26.28 11.24
C LYS A 23 -25.83 25.18 11.42
N LEU A 24 -26.29 23.93 11.40
CA LEU A 24 -25.36 22.85 11.07
C LEU A 24 -24.84 23.13 9.65
N PRO A 25 -23.54 23.12 9.40
CA PRO A 25 -23.02 23.34 8.06
C PRO A 25 -23.58 22.26 7.14
N ARG A 26 -24.39 22.66 6.20
CA ARG A 26 -24.83 21.78 5.13
C ARG A 26 -23.63 21.59 4.22
N ALA A 27 -23.20 20.36 4.00
CA ALA A 27 -22.22 20.07 2.98
C ALA A 27 -22.63 20.77 1.68
N ALA A 28 -21.76 21.62 1.16
CA ALA A 28 -22.04 22.39 -0.04
C ALA A 28 -21.58 21.58 -1.26
N ASP A 29 -22.52 21.28 -2.14
CA ASP A 29 -22.30 20.61 -3.41
C ASP A 29 -22.14 21.67 -4.51
N THR A 30 -20.93 22.05 -4.84
CA THR A 30 -20.64 22.99 -5.92
C THR A 30 -20.07 22.25 -7.12
N GLY A 31 -20.67 22.53 -8.25
CA GLY A 31 -20.54 21.82 -9.50
C GLY A 31 -19.13 21.72 -10.08
N LEU A 32 -19.05 20.81 -10.94
CA LEU A 32 -18.05 20.25 -11.81
C LEU A 32 -17.41 21.29 -12.74
N ALA A 33 -16.09 21.36 -12.75
CA ALA A 33 -15.34 21.78 -13.92
C ALA A 33 -14.96 20.53 -14.73
N VAL A 34 -15.84 20.10 -15.64
CA VAL A 34 -15.51 19.03 -16.59
C VAL A 34 -15.20 19.64 -17.92
N TYR A 35 -14.04 19.33 -18.41
CA TYR A 35 -13.72 19.41 -19.81
C TYR A 35 -14.16 18.09 -20.47
N LEU A 36 -15.42 18.02 -20.92
CA LEU A 36 -15.85 16.92 -21.79
C LEU A 36 -15.78 17.41 -23.24
N PRO A 37 -15.09 16.70 -24.14
CA PRO A 37 -15.39 16.83 -25.56
C PRO A 37 -16.82 16.32 -25.79
N ASP A 38 -17.63 17.11 -26.48
CA ASP A 38 -18.97 16.72 -26.91
C ASP A 38 -18.84 15.51 -27.85
N GLU A 39 -19.38 14.41 -27.45
CA GLU A 39 -20.01 13.29 -28.18
C GLU A 39 -19.72 11.94 -27.55
N GLN A 40 -20.81 11.23 -27.28
CA GLN A 40 -20.98 9.82 -26.90
C GLN A 40 -21.09 9.48 -25.40
N ALA A 41 -22.06 10.08 -24.73
CA ALA A 41 -22.70 9.41 -23.61
C ALA A 41 -23.75 8.42 -24.16
N GLY A 42 -23.35 7.19 -24.40
CA GLY A 42 -24.31 6.10 -24.60
C GLY A 42 -25.19 6.01 -23.36
N GLN A 43 -26.52 6.06 -23.57
CA GLN A 43 -27.50 5.88 -22.50
C GLN A 43 -27.29 4.53 -21.81
N VAL A 44 -26.73 4.54 -20.63
CA VAL A 44 -26.73 3.41 -19.70
C VAL A 44 -27.68 3.75 -18.57
N ASP A 45 -28.65 2.89 -18.33
CA ASP A 45 -29.65 3.03 -17.27
C ASP A 45 -28.98 2.80 -15.90
N TRP A 46 -28.76 3.87 -15.15
CA TRP A 46 -28.04 3.85 -13.90
C TRP A 46 -29.01 3.83 -12.71
N THR A 47 -29.33 2.65 -12.20
CA THR A 47 -30.04 2.53 -10.92
C THR A 47 -29.07 2.76 -9.76
N HIS A 48 -29.32 3.83 -8.99
CA HIS A 48 -28.53 4.20 -7.81
C HIS A 48 -28.43 3.06 -6.79
N ARG A 49 -27.20 2.74 -6.35
CA ARG A 49 -26.98 1.84 -5.21
C ARG A 49 -27.30 2.55 -3.89
N SER A 50 -27.90 1.81 -2.97
CA SER A 50 -28.23 2.29 -1.62
C SER A 50 -26.97 2.38 -0.72
N GLY A 51 -27.02 3.22 0.34
CA GLY A 51 -25.92 3.35 1.32
C GLY A 51 -25.44 2.04 1.96
N ALA A 52 -26.26 0.98 1.93
CA ALA A 52 -25.88 -0.37 2.40
C ALA A 52 -24.80 -1.01 1.49
N ALA A 53 -24.77 -0.68 0.19
CA ALA A 53 -23.73 -1.18 -0.72
C ALA A 53 -22.35 -0.57 -0.41
N LEU A 54 -22.30 0.73 -0.07
CA LEU A 54 -21.05 1.40 0.33
C LEU A 54 -20.50 0.90 1.67
N ALA A 55 -21.34 0.46 2.60
CA ALA A 55 -20.89 -0.13 3.85
C ALA A 55 -20.15 -1.46 3.62
N GLY A 56 -20.60 -2.27 2.65
CA GLY A 56 -19.89 -3.48 2.23
C GLY A 56 -18.55 -3.19 1.54
N LEU A 57 -18.49 -2.11 0.75
CA LEU A 57 -17.24 -1.68 0.09
C LEU A 57 -16.23 -1.11 1.10
N ALA A 58 -16.70 -0.42 2.15
CA ALA A 58 -15.85 0.13 3.19
C ALA A 58 -15.05 -0.96 3.93
N SER A 59 -15.64 -2.13 4.15
CA SER A 59 -14.92 -3.27 4.76
C SER A 59 -13.81 -3.84 3.86
N ALA A 60 -13.94 -3.71 2.55
CA ALA A 60 -12.90 -4.12 1.60
C ALA A 60 -11.69 -3.17 1.57
N CYS A 61 -11.80 -1.97 2.17
CA CYS A 61 -10.75 -0.96 2.24
C CYS A 61 -10.13 -0.81 3.64
N GLU A 62 -10.32 -1.78 4.54
CA GLU A 62 -9.79 -1.74 5.93
C GLU A 62 -8.26 -1.69 6.01
N TRP A 63 -7.56 -2.09 4.96
CA TRP A 63 -6.11 -2.02 4.86
C TRP A 63 -5.58 -0.59 4.69
N THR A 64 -6.43 0.38 4.33
CA THR A 64 -6.01 1.77 4.13
C THR A 64 -5.79 2.48 5.45
N THR A 65 -4.70 3.25 5.55
CA THR A 65 -4.28 3.94 6.77
C THR A 65 -4.57 5.44 6.75
N THR A 66 -4.91 6.00 5.59
CA THR A 66 -5.24 7.42 5.42
C THR A 66 -6.61 7.60 4.80
N PHE A 67 -7.18 8.78 4.96
CA PHE A 67 -8.48 9.12 4.38
C PHE A 67 -8.43 9.16 2.86
N GLU A 68 -7.32 9.65 2.29
CA GLU A 68 -7.08 9.73 0.86
C GLU A 68 -7.00 8.33 0.23
N ALA A 69 -6.24 7.43 0.84
CA ALA A 69 -6.15 6.04 0.39
C ALA A 69 -7.50 5.33 0.49
N THR A 70 -8.29 5.62 1.54
CA THR A 70 -9.64 5.05 1.69
C THR A 70 -10.59 5.55 0.59
N VAL A 71 -10.56 6.85 0.25
CA VAL A 71 -11.35 7.40 -0.84
C VAL A 71 -10.95 6.76 -2.17
N TRP A 72 -9.65 6.65 -2.46
CA TRP A 72 -9.14 6.01 -3.68
C TRP A 72 -9.62 4.55 -3.79
N CYS A 73 -9.52 3.78 -2.71
CA CYS A 73 -10.02 2.41 -2.66
C CYS A 73 -11.53 2.32 -2.91
N LEU A 74 -12.34 3.13 -2.20
CA LEU A 74 -13.79 3.13 -2.34
C LEU A 74 -14.24 3.48 -3.76
N VAL A 75 -13.63 4.49 -4.37
CA VAL A 75 -13.92 4.86 -5.78
C VAL A 75 -13.58 3.71 -6.72
N ASN A 76 -12.44 3.05 -6.52
CA ASN A 76 -12.07 1.91 -7.35
C ASN A 76 -12.99 0.69 -7.15
N GLN A 77 -13.48 0.45 -5.94
CA GLN A 77 -14.50 -0.58 -5.72
C GLN A 77 -15.82 -0.26 -6.45
N GLU A 78 -16.26 1.00 -6.44
CA GLU A 78 -17.43 1.41 -7.24
C GLU A 78 -17.17 1.23 -8.73
N ARG A 79 -16.00 1.62 -9.25
CA ARG A 79 -15.63 1.41 -10.66
C ARG A 79 -15.62 -0.06 -11.04
N ARG A 80 -15.04 -0.92 -10.19
CA ARG A 80 -15.05 -2.38 -10.37
C ARG A 80 -16.49 -2.92 -10.47
N ALA A 81 -17.39 -2.45 -9.61
CA ALA A 81 -18.78 -2.85 -9.61
C ALA A 81 -19.52 -2.44 -10.89
N HIS A 82 -19.02 -1.42 -11.60
CA HIS A 82 -19.56 -0.92 -12.88
C HIS A 82 -18.79 -1.44 -14.10
N GLY A 83 -17.81 -2.34 -13.92
CA GLY A 83 -17.03 -2.93 -15.03
C GLY A 83 -16.08 -1.94 -15.71
N LEU A 84 -15.69 -0.86 -15.01
CA LEU A 84 -14.75 0.14 -15.49
C LEU A 84 -13.32 -0.21 -15.05
N TYR A 85 -12.30 0.31 -15.74
CA TYR A 85 -10.92 0.25 -15.24
C TYR A 85 -10.80 0.97 -13.91
N PRO A 86 -9.96 0.51 -12.97
CA PRO A 86 -9.67 1.28 -11.77
C PRO A 86 -8.92 2.57 -12.14
N TYR A 87 -8.91 3.54 -11.24
CA TYR A 87 -8.01 4.68 -11.33
C TYR A 87 -6.65 4.32 -10.72
N LYS A 88 -5.58 4.56 -11.46
CA LYS A 88 -4.21 4.52 -10.95
C LYS A 88 -3.97 5.69 -10.01
N TYR A 89 -3.33 5.46 -8.86
CA TYR A 89 -2.90 6.56 -8.01
C TYR A 89 -1.83 7.40 -8.73
N ASN A 90 -1.99 8.72 -8.71
CA ASN A 90 -1.01 9.65 -9.26
C ASN A 90 -0.61 10.69 -8.19
N ALA A 91 0.67 10.67 -7.81
CA ALA A 91 1.19 11.52 -6.74
C ALA A 91 1.16 13.02 -7.08
N VAL A 92 1.27 13.39 -8.35
CA VAL A 92 1.19 14.80 -8.78
C VAL A 92 -0.23 15.31 -8.60
N LEU A 93 -1.23 14.55 -9.08
CA LEU A 93 -2.63 14.89 -8.90
C LEU A 93 -3.00 14.93 -7.41
N ALA A 94 -2.51 14.00 -6.59
CA ALA A 94 -2.76 13.99 -5.15
C ALA A 94 -2.20 15.25 -4.45
N ALA A 95 -0.98 15.66 -4.78
CA ALA A 95 -0.39 16.87 -4.23
C ALA A 95 -1.15 18.14 -4.63
N VAL A 96 -1.63 18.21 -5.87
CA VAL A 96 -2.47 19.34 -6.36
C VAL A 96 -3.80 19.35 -5.64
N ALA A 97 -4.45 18.21 -5.49
CA ALA A 97 -5.72 18.07 -4.78
C ALA A 97 -5.61 18.46 -3.29
N GLU A 98 -4.53 18.02 -2.62
CA GLU A 98 -4.26 18.38 -1.22
C GLU A 98 -4.03 19.89 -1.07
N GLN A 99 -3.21 20.48 -1.96
CA GLN A 99 -2.95 21.93 -1.95
C GLN A 99 -4.25 22.72 -2.17
N HIS A 100 -5.13 22.30 -3.08
CA HIS A 100 -6.40 22.95 -3.30
C HIS A 100 -7.34 22.82 -2.08
N SER A 101 -7.42 21.64 -1.46
CA SER A 101 -8.15 21.44 -0.21
C SER A 101 -7.63 22.35 0.91
N ALA A 102 -6.31 22.54 1.00
CA ALA A 102 -5.69 23.48 1.95
C ALA A 102 -6.04 24.93 1.62
N THR A 103 -6.01 25.34 0.36
CA THR A 103 -6.41 26.68 -0.07
C THR A 103 -7.87 26.96 0.30
N MET A 104 -8.79 26.05 -0.02
CA MET A 104 -10.20 26.18 0.35
C MET A 104 -10.40 26.41 1.84
N ARG A 105 -9.68 25.67 2.68
CA ARG A 105 -9.70 25.80 4.14
C ARG A 105 -9.16 27.15 4.61
N ASP A 106 -7.99 27.55 4.08
CA ASP A 106 -7.17 28.64 4.65
C ASP A 106 -7.74 30.03 4.32
N ILE A 107 -8.40 30.18 3.17
CA ILE A 107 -9.00 31.46 2.77
C ILE A 107 -10.54 31.44 2.80
N ASP A 108 -11.15 30.39 3.39
CA ASP A 108 -12.61 30.23 3.49
C ASP A 108 -13.31 30.31 2.13
N CYS A 109 -12.75 29.67 1.13
CA CYS A 109 -13.29 29.58 -0.23
C CYS A 109 -13.77 28.14 -0.46
N PHE A 110 -14.91 27.98 -1.15
CA PHE A 110 -15.38 26.68 -1.61
C PHE A 110 -15.77 26.79 -3.09
N ASP A 111 -14.79 26.63 -3.94
CA ASP A 111 -14.91 26.76 -5.40
C ASP A 111 -13.76 25.96 -6.05
N HIS A 112 -13.93 25.50 -7.28
CA HIS A 112 -12.88 24.84 -8.08
C HIS A 112 -11.68 25.75 -8.39
N GLN A 113 -11.86 27.05 -8.31
CA GLN A 113 -10.84 28.08 -8.51
C GLN A 113 -10.97 29.17 -7.46
N CYS A 114 -10.29 28.99 -6.36
CA CYS A 114 -10.26 30.00 -5.30
C CYS A 114 -9.43 31.23 -5.70
N PRO A 115 -9.66 32.41 -5.06
CA PRO A 115 -8.88 33.62 -5.33
C PRO A 115 -7.37 33.37 -5.21
N GLY A 116 -6.63 33.66 -6.27
CA GLY A 116 -5.17 33.45 -6.35
C GLY A 116 -4.74 32.11 -6.96
N GLU A 117 -5.68 31.21 -7.25
CA GLU A 117 -5.40 29.96 -7.93
C GLU A 117 -5.73 30.02 -9.44
N THR A 118 -5.12 29.14 -10.19
CA THR A 118 -5.48 28.83 -11.58
C THR A 118 -6.52 27.70 -11.62
N SER A 119 -7.02 27.37 -12.82
CA SER A 119 -7.96 26.25 -13.00
C SER A 119 -7.34 24.92 -12.58
N PRO A 120 -8.16 23.90 -12.23
CA PRO A 120 -7.66 22.54 -11.90
C PRO A 120 -6.68 21.98 -12.92
N SER A 121 -7.04 22.04 -14.20
CA SER A 121 -6.17 21.60 -15.30
C SER A 121 -4.84 22.36 -15.31
N ARG A 122 -4.86 23.67 -15.08
CA ARG A 122 -3.62 24.46 -15.05
C ARG A 122 -2.79 24.17 -13.81
N ARG A 123 -3.41 23.99 -12.64
CA ARG A 123 -2.69 23.58 -11.41
C ARG A 123 -1.94 22.27 -11.63
N ALA A 124 -2.59 21.27 -12.24
CA ALA A 124 -1.98 20.00 -12.54
C ALA A 124 -0.79 20.12 -13.52
N CYS A 125 -0.95 20.90 -14.61
CA CYS A 125 0.13 21.15 -15.56
C CYS A 125 1.31 21.87 -14.92
N ASP A 126 1.05 22.90 -14.12
CA ASP A 126 2.09 23.68 -13.43
C ASP A 126 2.84 22.82 -12.40
N ALA A 127 2.19 21.80 -11.84
CA ALA A 127 2.78 20.80 -10.94
C ALA A 127 3.56 19.71 -11.68
N GLY A 128 3.55 19.69 -13.00
CA GLY A 128 4.31 18.73 -13.83
C GLY A 128 3.50 17.51 -14.29
N TYR A 129 2.16 17.52 -14.15
CA TYR A 129 1.33 16.54 -14.83
C TYR A 129 1.44 16.75 -16.34
N VAL A 130 1.59 15.66 -17.11
CA VAL A 130 1.93 15.78 -18.54
C VAL A 130 0.82 16.47 -19.33
N PRO A 131 1.12 17.54 -20.08
CA PRO A 131 0.14 18.23 -20.89
C PRO A 131 -0.46 17.35 -21.98
N TYR A 132 -1.77 17.38 -22.10
CA TYR A 132 -2.53 16.65 -23.10
C TYR A 132 -2.27 17.23 -24.51
N SER A 133 -2.55 18.51 -24.71
CA SER A 133 -2.29 19.25 -25.96
C SER A 133 -2.38 20.73 -25.69
N TRP A 134 -1.77 21.56 -26.52
CA TRP A 134 -1.89 23.02 -26.44
C TRP A 134 -1.52 23.64 -25.08
N GLY A 135 -0.78 22.91 -24.24
CA GLY A 135 -0.35 23.37 -22.92
C GLY A 135 -1.34 23.15 -21.77
N ASP A 136 -2.48 22.50 -22.02
CA ASP A 136 -3.44 22.12 -20.99
C ASP A 136 -3.36 20.60 -20.71
N CYS A 137 -3.61 20.21 -19.43
CA CYS A 137 -3.71 18.83 -19.01
C CYS A 137 -5.15 18.33 -19.06
N PHE A 138 -5.36 17.07 -19.39
CA PHE A 138 -6.69 16.46 -19.36
C PHE A 138 -7.04 16.09 -17.92
N VAL A 139 -7.65 17.01 -17.19
CA VAL A 139 -7.97 16.90 -15.76
C VAL A 139 -9.41 17.29 -15.50
N GLY A 140 -10.09 16.46 -14.72
CA GLY A 140 -11.38 16.77 -14.08
C GLY A 140 -11.19 16.85 -12.58
N GLU A 141 -12.03 17.64 -11.90
CA GLU A 141 -11.95 17.82 -10.46
C GLU A 141 -13.32 17.67 -9.81
N THR A 142 -13.35 17.05 -8.63
CA THR A 142 -14.50 17.10 -7.73
C THR A 142 -14.06 17.55 -6.35
N ILE A 143 -14.86 18.43 -5.73
CA ILE A 143 -14.62 18.95 -4.40
C ILE A 143 -15.80 18.69 -3.49
N ALA A 144 -15.53 18.57 -2.18
CA ALA A 144 -16.57 18.49 -1.15
C ALA A 144 -16.10 19.12 0.15
N ALA A 145 -17.04 19.59 0.96
CA ALA A 145 -16.74 20.12 2.29
C ALA A 145 -17.77 19.64 3.32
N GLY A 146 -17.33 19.50 4.58
CA GLY A 146 -18.21 19.14 5.71
C GLY A 146 -18.49 17.65 5.88
N TYR A 147 -17.93 16.78 5.05
CA TYR A 147 -18.07 15.32 5.19
C TYR A 147 -16.97 14.76 6.10
N PRO A 148 -17.34 14.11 7.24
CA PRO A 148 -16.36 13.72 8.25
C PRO A 148 -15.61 12.41 7.96
N SER A 149 -15.96 11.68 6.91
CA SER A 149 -15.35 10.39 6.61
C SER A 149 -15.27 10.11 5.10
N PRO A 150 -14.32 9.27 4.66
CA PRO A 150 -14.21 8.80 3.28
C PRO A 150 -15.51 8.22 2.72
N SER A 151 -16.18 7.36 3.48
CA SER A 151 -17.43 6.73 3.03
C SER A 151 -18.56 7.75 2.84
N SER A 152 -18.62 8.77 3.71
CA SER A 152 -19.66 9.81 3.60
C SER A 152 -19.45 10.71 2.38
N VAL A 153 -18.21 11.09 2.08
CA VAL A 153 -17.91 11.93 0.92
C VAL A 153 -18.07 11.17 -0.39
N VAL A 154 -17.59 9.93 -0.48
CA VAL A 154 -17.78 9.09 -1.68
C VAL A 154 -19.27 8.84 -1.94
N SER A 155 -20.05 8.54 -0.88
CA SER A 155 -21.51 8.39 -1.00
C SER A 155 -22.18 9.64 -1.55
N ALA A 156 -21.76 10.82 -1.09
CA ALA A 156 -22.31 12.09 -1.58
C ALA A 156 -21.96 12.33 -3.06
N TRP A 157 -20.73 12.08 -3.45
CA TRP A 157 -20.32 12.20 -4.85
C TRP A 157 -21.05 11.19 -5.76
N MET A 158 -21.19 9.94 -5.33
CA MET A 158 -21.94 8.92 -6.07
C MET A 158 -23.43 9.26 -6.20
N GLY A 159 -24.00 9.99 -5.24
CA GLY A 159 -25.38 10.48 -5.27
C GLY A 159 -25.59 11.72 -6.15
N SER A 160 -24.55 12.38 -6.63
CA SER A 160 -24.61 13.57 -7.47
C SER A 160 -24.28 13.24 -8.92
N SER A 161 -25.18 13.46 -9.85
CA SER A 161 -25.00 13.10 -11.26
C SER A 161 -23.76 13.71 -11.91
N LYS A 162 -23.36 14.92 -11.48
CA LYS A 162 -22.17 15.59 -12.00
C LYS A 162 -20.88 14.95 -11.48
N HIS A 163 -20.81 14.70 -10.17
CA HIS A 163 -19.64 14.06 -9.57
C HIS A 163 -19.53 12.59 -10.00
N TYR A 164 -20.66 11.89 -10.05
CA TYR A 164 -20.75 10.53 -10.56
C TYR A 164 -20.13 10.39 -11.97
N ALA A 165 -20.39 11.36 -12.86
CA ALA A 165 -19.84 11.35 -14.21
C ALA A 165 -18.30 11.39 -14.23
N LEU A 166 -17.66 12.04 -13.26
CA LEU A 166 -16.19 12.02 -13.12
C LEU A 166 -15.69 10.73 -12.47
N LEU A 167 -16.30 10.32 -11.34
CA LEU A 167 -15.91 9.10 -10.66
C LEU A 167 -16.02 7.88 -11.60
N MET A 168 -16.98 7.90 -12.52
CA MET A 168 -17.24 6.82 -13.49
C MET A 168 -16.77 7.15 -14.91
N HIS A 169 -15.87 8.13 -15.07
CA HIS A 169 -15.39 8.53 -16.40
C HIS A 169 -14.62 7.40 -17.10
N GLY A 170 -14.97 7.13 -18.35
CA GLY A 170 -14.40 6.01 -19.09
C GLY A 170 -12.98 6.22 -19.62
N GLU A 171 -12.57 7.46 -19.88
CA GLU A 171 -11.26 7.79 -20.48
C GLU A 171 -10.23 8.27 -19.47
N MET A 172 -10.64 8.70 -18.28
CA MET A 172 -9.69 9.04 -17.22
C MET A 172 -9.11 7.75 -16.63
N ARG A 173 -7.80 7.75 -16.38
CA ARG A 173 -7.02 6.58 -15.95
C ARG A 173 -6.33 6.75 -14.61
N GLU A 174 -6.16 8.00 -14.16
CA GLU A 174 -5.40 8.34 -12.97
C GLU A 174 -6.24 9.20 -12.03
N MET A 175 -5.95 9.11 -10.74
CA MET A 175 -6.63 9.87 -9.70
C MET A 175 -5.66 10.25 -8.58
N GLY A 176 -5.80 11.48 -8.09
CA GLY A 176 -5.16 11.94 -6.86
C GLY A 176 -6.20 12.49 -5.90
N VAL A 177 -6.11 12.12 -4.63
CA VAL A 177 -7.04 12.54 -3.57
C VAL A 177 -6.31 13.44 -2.60
N GLY A 178 -6.91 14.57 -2.25
CA GLY A 178 -6.47 15.49 -1.22
C GLY A 178 -7.52 15.68 -0.14
N TYR A 179 -7.09 15.65 1.12
CA TYR A 179 -7.92 15.89 2.28
C TYR A 179 -7.23 16.81 3.29
N VAL A 180 -7.98 17.79 3.78
CA VAL A 180 -7.49 18.66 4.86
C VAL A 180 -8.60 18.91 5.87
N SER A 181 -8.26 18.76 7.15
CA SER A 181 -9.17 19.06 8.27
C SER A 181 -9.04 20.51 8.74
N GLY A 182 -10.09 21.04 9.38
CA GLY A 182 -10.15 22.39 9.97
C GLY A 182 -11.02 23.33 9.15
N GLY A 183 -10.84 24.65 9.34
CA GLY A 183 -11.63 25.69 8.67
C GLY A 183 -13.11 25.68 9.01
N SER A 184 -13.90 26.46 8.26
CA SER A 184 -15.33 26.68 8.54
C SER A 184 -16.20 25.43 8.35
N TYR A 185 -15.80 24.51 7.47
CA TYR A 185 -16.53 23.28 7.19
C TYR A 185 -15.97 22.05 7.96
N GLY A 186 -14.82 22.18 8.62
CA GLY A 186 -14.18 21.10 9.36
C GLY A 186 -13.44 20.08 8.53
N HIS A 187 -13.87 19.82 7.30
CA HIS A 187 -13.32 18.83 6.37
C HIS A 187 -13.42 19.36 4.94
N TYR A 188 -12.30 19.26 4.21
CA TYR A 188 -12.24 19.68 2.80
C TYR A 188 -11.61 18.56 1.99
N TRP A 189 -12.22 18.25 0.86
CA TRP A 189 -11.88 17.15 -0.01
C TRP A 189 -11.77 17.60 -1.44
N THR A 190 -10.75 17.13 -2.13
CA THR A 190 -10.56 17.30 -3.56
C THR A 190 -10.14 15.98 -4.18
N ILE A 191 -10.70 15.64 -5.32
CA ILE A 191 -10.13 14.62 -6.20
C ILE A 191 -9.84 15.27 -7.54
N ASP A 192 -8.59 15.14 -7.98
CA ASP A 192 -8.20 15.39 -9.36
C ASP A 192 -8.12 14.08 -10.12
N PHE A 193 -8.80 14.00 -11.25
CA PHE A 193 -8.77 12.87 -12.18
C PHE A 193 -8.05 13.28 -13.45
N GLY A 194 -7.32 12.36 -14.07
CA GLY A 194 -6.62 12.69 -15.29
C GLY A 194 -6.29 11.50 -16.18
N SER A 195 -5.75 11.82 -17.33
CA SER A 195 -5.07 10.87 -18.22
C SER A 195 -3.94 11.57 -18.93
N GLN A 196 -2.85 10.85 -19.14
CA GLN A 196 -1.69 11.35 -19.84
C GLN A 196 -1.61 10.69 -21.22
N PRO A 197 -1.22 11.45 -22.28
CA PRO A 197 -0.95 10.85 -23.58
C PRO A 197 0.11 9.75 -23.48
N ASP A 198 -0.08 8.67 -24.23
CA ASP A 198 0.82 7.51 -24.27
C ASP A 198 1.01 6.73 -22.97
N VAL A 199 0.25 7.05 -21.94
CA VAL A 199 0.24 6.31 -20.66
C VAL A 199 -0.96 5.39 -20.64
N LEU A 200 -0.72 4.09 -20.84
CA LEU A 200 -1.72 3.03 -20.79
C LEU A 200 -1.53 2.20 -19.52
N PRO A 201 -2.17 2.52 -18.41
CA PRO A 201 -1.96 1.81 -17.16
C PRO A 201 -2.23 0.31 -17.27
N VAL A 202 -1.43 -0.48 -16.60
CA VAL A 202 -1.69 -1.87 -16.24
C VAL A 202 -2.09 -1.91 -14.77
N PHE A 203 -2.98 -2.82 -14.43
CA PHE A 203 -3.51 -3.01 -13.08
C PHE A 203 -3.37 -4.46 -12.66
N ILE A 204 -2.65 -4.73 -11.56
CA ILE A 204 -2.54 -6.06 -10.97
C ILE A 204 -3.72 -6.26 -10.01
N ASN A 205 -4.49 -7.36 -10.19
CA ASN A 205 -5.65 -7.68 -9.36
C ASN A 205 -6.58 -6.48 -9.11
N TYR A 206 -6.69 -5.58 -10.11
CA TYR A 206 -7.55 -4.41 -10.01
C TYR A 206 -7.13 -3.39 -8.93
N GLU A 207 -5.82 -3.17 -8.74
CA GLU A 207 -5.24 -2.29 -7.72
C GLU A 207 -5.43 -2.81 -6.28
N ASP A 208 -5.57 -4.11 -6.08
CA ASP A 208 -5.47 -4.69 -4.74
C ASP A 208 -4.04 -4.45 -4.20
N PRO A 209 -3.88 -4.05 -2.92
CA PRO A 209 -2.56 -3.68 -2.39
C PRO A 209 -1.63 -4.87 -2.20
N GLU A 210 -2.20 -6.04 -1.95
CA GLU A 210 -1.46 -7.29 -1.72
C GLU A 210 -2.21 -8.51 -2.24
N THR A 211 -1.47 -9.59 -2.42
CA THR A 211 -2.01 -10.90 -2.79
C THR A 211 -1.27 -12.02 -2.06
N PRO A 212 -1.97 -13.07 -1.58
CA PRO A 212 -1.34 -14.27 -1.05
C PRO A 212 -0.95 -15.28 -2.13
N ASP A 213 -1.32 -15.06 -3.40
CA ASP A 213 -1.10 -15.98 -4.53
C ASP A 213 -0.27 -15.28 -5.60
N PRO A 214 0.85 -15.86 -6.07
CA PRO A 214 1.62 -15.31 -7.17
C PRO A 214 0.86 -15.30 -8.50
N ARG A 215 -0.23 -16.04 -8.61
CA ARG A 215 -1.10 -16.03 -9.79
C ARG A 215 -2.06 -14.86 -9.70
N VAL A 216 -1.87 -13.88 -10.57
CA VAL A 216 -2.62 -12.63 -10.59
C VAL A 216 -3.34 -12.44 -11.93
N LEU A 217 -4.29 -11.54 -11.94
CA LEU A 217 -4.94 -11.08 -13.15
C LEU A 217 -4.46 -9.67 -13.48
N LEU A 218 -3.90 -9.51 -14.67
CA LEU A 218 -3.57 -8.19 -15.20
C LEU A 218 -4.78 -7.65 -15.97
N THR A 219 -5.16 -6.42 -15.67
CA THR A 219 -6.12 -5.66 -16.47
C THR A 219 -5.35 -4.58 -17.23
N LEU A 220 -5.49 -4.54 -18.55
CA LEU A 220 -4.74 -3.66 -19.43
C LEU A 220 -5.66 -2.69 -20.15
N THR A 221 -5.26 -1.44 -20.22
CA THR A 221 -5.91 -0.43 -21.06
C THR A 221 -5.44 -0.53 -22.50
N ASN A 222 -6.24 -0.09 -23.47
CA ASN A 222 -5.94 -0.31 -24.90
C ASN A 222 -6.04 0.94 -25.78
N GLU A 223 -6.43 2.07 -25.20
CA GLU A 223 -6.66 3.28 -25.96
C GLU A 223 -5.97 4.46 -25.31
N ASN A 224 -5.34 5.27 -26.12
CA ASN A 224 -4.82 6.55 -25.71
C ASN A 224 -5.96 7.54 -25.40
N VAL A 225 -5.64 8.66 -24.78
CA VAL A 225 -6.63 9.72 -24.53
C VAL A 225 -7.13 10.26 -25.88
N SER A 226 -8.45 10.39 -26.00
CA SER A 226 -9.10 10.85 -27.24
C SER A 226 -8.51 12.17 -27.75
N GLY A 227 -8.12 12.19 -29.02
CA GLY A 227 -7.53 13.36 -29.66
C GLY A 227 -6.06 13.65 -29.31
N SER A 228 -5.38 12.83 -28.51
CA SER A 228 -3.93 12.89 -28.34
C SER A 228 -3.23 12.26 -29.52
N SER A 229 -1.95 12.67 -29.71
CA SER A 229 -1.02 11.97 -30.60
C SER A 229 -0.33 10.82 -29.83
N GLY A 230 0.27 9.89 -30.54
CA GLY A 230 1.00 8.77 -29.96
C GLY A 230 0.37 7.45 -30.31
N ILE A 231 0.33 6.51 -29.36
CA ILE A 231 -0.19 5.16 -29.60
C ILE A 231 -1.68 5.17 -29.97
N ASP A 232 -2.01 4.46 -31.04
CA ASP A 232 -3.40 4.14 -31.41
C ASP A 232 -3.93 2.95 -30.58
N SER A 233 -5.02 2.36 -30.99
CA SER A 233 -5.55 1.14 -30.35
C SER A 233 -4.50 0.04 -30.33
N VAL A 234 -4.26 -0.55 -29.15
CA VAL A 234 -3.24 -1.57 -28.96
C VAL A 234 -3.57 -2.84 -29.73
N ALA A 235 -2.62 -3.30 -30.53
CA ALA A 235 -2.72 -4.55 -31.29
C ALA A 235 -2.04 -5.72 -30.56
N GLU A 236 -0.89 -5.46 -29.94
CA GLU A 236 -0.08 -6.48 -29.27
C GLU A 236 0.49 -5.97 -27.95
N VAL A 237 0.75 -6.89 -27.06
CA VAL A 237 1.38 -6.62 -25.75
C VAL A 237 2.51 -7.60 -25.48
N MET A 238 3.49 -7.14 -24.70
CA MET A 238 4.54 -7.98 -24.12
C MET A 238 4.54 -7.74 -22.61
N VAL A 239 4.53 -8.83 -21.84
CA VAL A 239 4.47 -8.77 -20.36
C VAL A 239 5.71 -9.44 -19.79
N SER A 240 6.25 -8.87 -18.70
CA SER A 240 7.44 -9.39 -18.03
C SER A 240 7.43 -9.05 -16.54
N ASN A 241 8.09 -9.89 -15.73
CA ASN A 241 8.45 -9.55 -14.35
C ASN A 241 9.79 -8.78 -14.29
N GLU A 242 10.45 -8.59 -15.44
CA GLU A 242 11.75 -7.96 -15.54
C GLU A 242 11.68 -6.72 -16.45
N PRO A 243 12.31 -5.61 -16.09
CA PRO A 243 12.27 -4.37 -16.89
C PRO A 243 12.95 -4.52 -18.26
N SER A 244 13.84 -5.52 -18.41
CA SER A 244 14.53 -5.83 -19.67
C SER A 244 13.67 -6.55 -20.68
N PHE A 245 12.52 -7.12 -20.30
CA PHE A 245 11.69 -8.01 -21.10
C PHE A 245 12.46 -9.22 -21.66
N GLY A 246 13.51 -9.68 -20.98
CA GLY A 246 14.33 -10.81 -21.42
C GLY A 246 13.49 -12.08 -21.59
N GLY A 247 13.46 -12.60 -22.83
CA GLY A 247 12.67 -13.81 -23.15
C GLY A 247 11.17 -13.61 -23.29
N ALA A 248 10.63 -12.42 -23.02
CA ALA A 248 9.23 -12.11 -23.26
C ALA A 248 8.92 -12.02 -24.75
N ILE A 249 7.70 -12.38 -25.14
CA ILE A 249 7.25 -12.40 -26.54
C ILE A 249 6.03 -11.51 -26.73
N TRP A 250 5.87 -10.94 -27.90
CA TRP A 250 4.68 -10.25 -28.32
C TRP A 250 3.51 -11.23 -28.45
N GLN A 251 2.36 -10.86 -27.90
CA GLN A 251 1.10 -11.59 -28.01
C GLN A 251 -0.02 -10.63 -28.38
N PRO A 252 -1.10 -11.12 -29.03
CA PRO A 252 -2.27 -10.28 -29.30
C PRO A 252 -2.77 -9.61 -28.04
N TYR A 253 -3.21 -8.36 -28.15
CA TYR A 253 -3.81 -7.65 -27.03
C TYR A 253 -5.01 -8.41 -26.45
N SER A 254 -5.05 -8.46 -25.13
CA SER A 254 -6.23 -8.86 -24.36
C SER A 254 -6.38 -7.92 -23.18
N MET A 255 -7.59 -7.44 -22.92
CA MET A 255 -7.88 -6.60 -21.76
C MET A 255 -7.54 -7.28 -20.43
N SER A 256 -7.54 -8.61 -20.42
CA SER A 256 -7.30 -9.41 -19.22
C SER A 256 -6.32 -10.53 -19.51
N ILE A 257 -5.22 -10.58 -18.77
CA ILE A 257 -4.14 -11.56 -18.95
C ILE A 257 -3.85 -12.21 -17.59
N PRO A 258 -4.07 -13.54 -17.44
CA PRO A 258 -3.53 -14.29 -16.31
C PRO A 258 -2.01 -14.22 -16.30
N TRP A 259 -1.41 -13.92 -15.15
CA TRP A 259 0.02 -13.76 -15.01
C TRP A 259 0.54 -14.44 -13.75
N VAL A 260 1.81 -14.78 -13.73
CA VAL A 260 2.48 -15.35 -12.56
C VAL A 260 3.62 -14.43 -12.17
N LEU A 261 3.54 -13.89 -10.97
CA LEU A 261 4.61 -13.09 -10.35
C LEU A 261 5.82 -13.97 -10.02
N THR A 262 6.96 -13.36 -9.73
CA THR A 262 8.10 -14.09 -9.17
C THR A 262 7.70 -14.68 -7.81
N ASP A 263 7.98 -15.95 -7.59
CA ASP A 263 7.59 -16.68 -6.38
C ASP A 263 8.51 -16.33 -5.19
N SER A 264 8.38 -15.09 -4.71
CA SER A 264 9.10 -14.58 -3.54
C SER A 264 8.29 -13.47 -2.88
N ASN A 265 8.13 -13.54 -1.55
CA ASN A 265 7.45 -12.51 -0.79
C ASN A 265 8.13 -11.14 -0.95
N GLY A 266 7.34 -10.08 -0.96
CA GLY A 266 7.77 -8.70 -1.14
C GLY A 266 7.09 -8.01 -2.31
N THR A 267 7.51 -6.78 -2.60
CA THR A 267 6.96 -6.02 -3.72
C THR A 267 7.36 -6.64 -5.05
N GLN A 268 6.37 -7.07 -5.80
CA GLN A 268 6.52 -7.63 -7.13
C GLN A 268 6.16 -6.59 -8.17
N MET A 269 6.96 -6.49 -9.22
CA MET A 269 6.74 -5.56 -10.34
C MET A 269 6.31 -6.33 -11.57
N VAL A 270 5.36 -5.77 -12.32
CA VAL A 270 5.00 -6.22 -13.66
C VAL A 270 5.24 -5.10 -14.64
N TYR A 271 5.87 -5.41 -15.74
CA TYR A 271 6.18 -4.51 -16.84
C TYR A 271 5.37 -4.93 -18.07
N VAL A 272 4.72 -3.97 -18.70
CA VAL A 272 3.96 -4.20 -19.92
C VAL A 272 4.44 -3.26 -20.99
N ARG A 273 4.68 -3.79 -22.19
CA ARG A 273 4.94 -3.01 -23.39
C ARG A 273 3.77 -3.19 -24.34
N TYR A 274 3.23 -2.10 -24.79
CA TYR A 274 2.12 -2.02 -25.72
C TYR A 274 2.62 -1.66 -27.10
N ARG A 275 2.01 -2.21 -28.14
CA ARG A 275 2.30 -1.87 -29.52
C ARG A 275 1.00 -1.78 -30.33
N ASP A 276 0.84 -0.71 -31.10
CA ASP A 276 -0.26 -0.57 -32.05
C ASP A 276 0.05 -1.23 -33.42
N SER A 277 -0.91 -1.16 -34.34
CA SER A 277 -0.77 -1.75 -35.67
C SER A 277 0.25 -1.03 -36.56
N THR A 278 0.68 0.17 -36.20
CA THR A 278 1.71 0.94 -36.93
C THR A 278 3.12 0.62 -36.44
N GLY A 279 3.24 -0.06 -35.31
CA GLY A 279 4.51 -0.37 -34.63
C GLY A 279 4.94 0.68 -33.60
N TYR A 280 4.08 1.67 -33.29
CA TYR A 280 4.35 2.58 -32.18
C TYR A 280 4.26 1.83 -30.86
N GLU A 281 5.20 2.11 -29.94
CA GLU A 281 5.31 1.41 -28.66
C GLU A 281 5.27 2.36 -27.46
N THR A 282 4.59 1.93 -26.38
CA THR A 282 4.67 2.56 -25.06
C THR A 282 4.79 1.50 -23.97
N ASN A 283 5.21 1.91 -22.78
CA ASN A 283 5.41 1.00 -21.64
C ASN A 283 4.58 1.46 -20.44
N SER A 284 4.19 0.48 -19.62
CA SER A 284 3.57 0.72 -18.32
C SER A 284 4.08 -0.28 -17.29
N THR A 285 3.98 0.09 -16.04
CA THR A 285 4.37 -0.79 -14.93
C THR A 285 3.34 -0.73 -13.82
N ASP A 286 3.26 -1.80 -13.06
CA ASP A 286 2.50 -1.87 -11.83
C ASP A 286 3.21 -2.71 -10.79
N SER A 287 2.81 -2.57 -9.52
CA SER A 287 3.36 -3.35 -8.42
C SER A 287 2.28 -3.81 -7.45
N ILE A 288 2.51 -4.96 -6.85
CA ILE A 288 1.68 -5.52 -5.79
C ILE A 288 2.57 -6.14 -4.71
N LEU A 289 2.14 -6.10 -3.45
CA LEU A 289 2.82 -6.83 -2.39
C LEU A 289 2.40 -8.31 -2.47
N LEU A 290 3.34 -9.19 -2.81
CA LEU A 290 3.13 -10.63 -2.70
C LEU A 290 3.44 -11.06 -1.27
N ASN A 291 2.44 -11.60 -0.58
CA ASN A 291 2.51 -12.03 0.81
C ASN A 291 1.96 -13.45 0.92
N ILE A 292 2.72 -14.41 0.38
CA ILE A 292 2.36 -15.83 0.43
C ILE A 292 2.38 -16.26 1.89
N PRO A 293 1.26 -16.72 2.46
CA PRO A 293 1.23 -17.24 3.82
C PRO A 293 2.21 -18.39 3.96
N ARG A 294 3.09 -18.30 4.93
CA ARG A 294 4.00 -19.37 5.27
C ARG A 294 3.35 -20.26 6.33
N GLU A 295 3.33 -21.54 6.12
CA GLU A 295 2.85 -22.48 7.11
C GLU A 295 3.89 -22.71 8.21
N PHE A 296 5.16 -22.58 7.86
CA PHE A 296 6.29 -22.82 8.76
C PHE A 296 7.28 -21.64 8.71
N ASP A 297 7.55 -21.07 9.89
CA ASP A 297 8.52 -19.99 10.09
C ASP A 297 9.28 -20.22 11.39
N LEU A 298 10.57 -20.63 11.25
CA LEU A 298 11.41 -20.93 12.40
C LEU A 298 11.79 -19.65 13.14
N SER A 299 11.55 -19.62 14.44
CA SER A 299 11.94 -18.50 15.28
C SER A 299 12.52 -18.98 16.61
N LEU A 300 13.55 -18.27 17.07
CA LEU A 300 14.25 -18.53 18.32
C LEU A 300 14.02 -17.36 19.30
N SER A 301 13.74 -17.68 20.56
CA SER A 301 13.56 -16.63 21.58
C SER A 301 14.80 -15.77 21.83
N THR A 302 15.96 -16.23 21.42
CA THR A 302 17.23 -15.49 21.41
C THR A 302 18.22 -16.12 20.45
N THR A 303 19.04 -15.28 19.83
CA THR A 303 20.14 -15.68 18.91
C THR A 303 21.52 -15.48 19.54
N ALA A 304 21.60 -15.06 20.80
CA ALA A 304 22.87 -14.87 21.49
C ALA A 304 22.79 -15.23 22.98
N LEU A 305 23.76 -15.96 23.46
CA LEU A 305 23.90 -16.36 24.86
C LEU A 305 25.30 -16.05 25.37
N VAL A 306 25.39 -15.52 26.61
CA VAL A 306 26.66 -15.26 27.28
C VAL A 306 26.70 -16.03 28.61
N PHE A 307 27.74 -16.80 28.82
CA PHE A 307 28.02 -17.51 30.06
C PHE A 307 29.28 -16.94 30.73
N LEU A 308 29.28 -16.93 32.05
CA LEU A 308 30.48 -16.65 32.84
C LEU A 308 31.01 -17.95 33.44
N TYR A 309 32.33 -18.15 33.42
CA TYR A 309 32.99 -19.33 33.99
C TYR A 309 34.12 -18.93 34.93
N ASP A 310 34.09 -19.44 36.18
CA ASP A 310 35.14 -19.25 37.19
C ASP A 310 36.09 -20.46 37.15
N ILE A 311 37.28 -20.24 36.65
CA ILE A 311 38.31 -21.30 36.49
C ILE A 311 38.79 -21.76 37.86
N GLY A 312 38.99 -20.83 38.81
CA GLY A 312 39.53 -21.13 40.16
C GLY A 312 38.60 -21.94 41.03
N ALA A 313 37.30 -21.79 40.83
CA ALA A 313 36.28 -22.56 41.54
C ALA A 313 35.87 -23.84 40.81
N GLY A 314 36.30 -24.01 39.56
CA GLY A 314 35.79 -25.11 38.68
C GLY A 314 34.29 -25.01 38.49
N PHE A 315 33.71 -23.81 38.54
CA PHE A 315 32.29 -23.57 38.75
C PHE A 315 31.69 -22.71 37.63
N ARG A 316 30.50 -23.07 37.20
CA ARG A 316 29.68 -22.26 36.33
C ARG A 316 28.94 -21.21 37.14
N SER A 317 29.04 -19.93 36.77
CA SER A 317 28.28 -18.88 37.42
C SER A 317 26.83 -18.79 36.96
N SER A 318 26.49 -19.50 35.88
CA SER A 318 25.13 -19.48 35.31
C SER A 318 24.57 -20.90 35.16
N SER A 319 23.31 -21.07 35.55
CA SER A 319 22.50 -22.25 35.23
C SER A 319 22.35 -22.40 33.71
N ALA A 320 21.86 -23.57 33.28
CA ALA A 320 21.44 -23.78 31.91
C ALA A 320 20.51 -22.63 31.47
N LYS A 321 20.68 -22.18 30.23
CA LYS A 321 19.83 -21.20 29.59
C LYS A 321 18.86 -21.90 28.67
N GLU A 322 17.66 -21.33 28.61
CA GLU A 322 16.57 -21.87 27.80
C GLU A 322 16.44 -21.04 26.53
N VAL A 323 16.25 -21.70 25.41
CA VAL A 323 15.89 -21.08 24.13
C VAL A 323 14.62 -21.76 23.62
N ALA A 324 13.56 -20.98 23.46
CA ALA A 324 12.35 -21.50 22.83
C ALA A 324 12.55 -21.54 21.31
N VAL A 325 12.09 -22.64 20.72
CA VAL A 325 12.02 -22.88 19.29
C VAL A 325 10.54 -22.91 18.91
N VAL A 326 10.10 -21.97 18.10
CA VAL A 326 8.69 -21.82 17.77
C VAL A 326 8.50 -21.72 16.26
N ASN A 327 7.27 -22.06 15.81
CA ASN A 327 6.78 -21.72 14.49
C ASN A 327 5.97 -20.42 14.62
N GLU A 328 6.51 -19.28 14.15
CA GLU A 328 5.81 -18.00 14.22
C GLU A 328 4.66 -17.87 13.20
N ALA A 329 4.73 -18.62 12.10
CA ALA A 329 3.73 -18.52 11.05
C ALA A 329 2.38 -19.13 11.44
N SER A 330 2.39 -20.19 12.24
CA SER A 330 1.18 -20.91 12.62
C SER A 330 1.36 -21.75 13.88
N SER A 331 0.27 -22.36 14.38
CA SER A 331 0.32 -23.34 15.45
C SER A 331 0.65 -24.77 14.97
N THR A 332 0.88 -24.99 13.68
CA THR A 332 1.24 -26.29 13.13
C THR A 332 2.63 -26.69 13.65
N PRO A 333 2.77 -27.88 14.27
CA PRO A 333 4.06 -28.34 14.73
C PRO A 333 5.03 -28.51 13.57
N MET A 334 6.27 -28.01 13.74
CA MET A 334 7.36 -28.11 12.77
C MET A 334 8.51 -28.89 13.40
N GLU A 335 9.03 -29.87 12.71
CA GLU A 335 10.21 -30.63 13.18
C GLU A 335 11.48 -29.78 13.03
N TRP A 336 12.35 -29.86 14.03
CA TRP A 336 13.64 -29.18 14.02
C TRP A 336 14.75 -30.05 14.60
N SER A 337 15.97 -29.79 14.18
CA SER A 337 17.20 -30.39 14.68
C SER A 337 18.25 -29.33 14.95
N LEU A 338 19.23 -29.68 15.80
CA LEU A 338 20.36 -28.78 16.06
C LEU A 338 21.68 -29.46 15.83
N GLU A 339 22.66 -28.65 15.40
CA GLU A 339 24.06 -29.00 15.31
C GLU A 339 24.91 -27.95 16.05
N VAL A 340 25.88 -28.39 16.83
CA VAL A 340 26.84 -27.49 17.46
C VAL A 340 28.09 -27.46 16.58
N SER A 341 28.33 -26.28 15.95
CA SER A 341 29.54 -26.04 15.17
C SER A 341 30.55 -25.24 16.01
N ASP A 342 31.82 -25.54 15.83
CA ASP A 342 32.97 -24.78 16.41
C ASP A 342 33.01 -24.69 17.95
N GLY A 343 32.16 -25.40 18.64
CA GLY A 343 32.10 -25.35 20.07
C GLY A 343 32.78 -26.57 20.67
N GLY A 344 34.06 -26.61 20.87
CA GLY A 344 34.69 -27.75 21.48
C GLY A 344 33.86 -28.41 22.60
N GLY A 345 34.15 -29.60 23.03
CA GLY A 345 33.35 -30.44 23.94
C GLY A 345 33.00 -29.83 25.32
N TRP A 346 32.88 -28.50 25.41
CA TRP A 346 32.52 -27.75 26.60
C TRP A 346 31.04 -27.31 26.60
N LEU A 347 30.32 -27.43 25.47
CA LEU A 347 28.92 -27.03 25.37
C LEU A 347 28.01 -28.27 25.44
N GLU A 348 27.07 -28.26 26.33
CA GLU A 348 25.99 -29.25 26.43
C GLU A 348 24.69 -28.62 25.95
N VAL A 349 24.07 -29.27 24.96
CA VAL A 349 22.81 -28.82 24.35
C VAL A 349 21.83 -30.00 24.35
N THR A 350 20.62 -29.76 24.84
CA THR A 350 19.60 -30.82 24.91
C THR A 350 18.18 -30.23 24.86
N PRO A 351 17.23 -30.82 24.13
CA PRO A 351 17.41 -31.92 23.17
C PRO A 351 18.09 -31.42 21.88
N LEU A 352 18.62 -32.34 21.08
CA LEU A 352 19.23 -32.05 19.78
C LEU A 352 18.24 -32.07 18.62
N ALA A 353 17.00 -32.43 18.88
CA ALA A 353 15.87 -32.36 17.91
C ALA A 353 14.56 -32.35 18.67
N GLY A 354 13.50 -31.87 18.02
CA GLY A 354 12.17 -31.81 18.60
C GLY A 354 11.15 -31.31 17.61
N THR A 355 9.99 -30.91 18.12
CA THR A 355 8.91 -30.25 17.38
C THR A 355 8.59 -28.92 18.04
N THR A 356 8.11 -27.94 17.24
CA THR A 356 7.62 -26.66 17.77
C THR A 356 6.22 -26.80 18.38
N PRO A 357 5.90 -26.05 19.46
CA PRO A 357 6.82 -25.28 20.28
C PRO A 357 7.72 -26.19 21.11
N GLY A 358 9.00 -25.92 21.13
CA GLY A 358 10.00 -26.67 21.88
C GLY A 358 10.91 -25.78 22.71
N THR A 359 11.67 -26.38 23.65
CA THR A 359 12.65 -25.66 24.44
C THR A 359 13.97 -26.41 24.39
N VAL A 360 15.03 -25.67 24.11
CA VAL A 360 16.42 -26.16 24.12
C VAL A 360 17.10 -25.62 25.38
N TYR A 361 17.75 -26.51 26.10
CA TYR A 361 18.54 -26.18 27.28
C TYR A 361 20.03 -26.20 26.88
N ILE A 362 20.71 -25.07 27.13
CA ILE A 362 22.11 -24.88 26.77
C ILE A 362 22.91 -24.61 28.04
N SER A 363 23.95 -25.40 28.26
CA SER A 363 24.83 -25.27 29.41
C SER A 363 26.30 -25.48 29.04
N VAL A 364 27.18 -24.93 29.86
CA VAL A 364 28.62 -25.10 29.72
C VAL A 364 29.11 -26.24 30.65
N ALA A 365 29.75 -27.26 30.08
CA ALA A 365 30.32 -28.40 30.80
C ALA A 365 31.73 -28.66 30.30
N GLY A 366 32.55 -29.36 31.08
CA GLY A 366 33.87 -29.88 30.62
C GLY A 366 34.95 -28.83 30.38
N PHE A 367 34.89 -27.65 31.00
CA PHE A 367 35.86 -26.54 30.85
C PHE A 367 37.13 -26.71 31.72
N SER A 368 37.58 -27.93 31.98
CA SER A 368 38.60 -28.25 33.02
C SER A 368 40.01 -27.74 32.70
N THR A 369 40.30 -27.24 31.51
CA THR A 369 41.62 -26.77 31.08
C THR A 369 41.59 -25.31 30.56
N ALA A 370 40.50 -24.55 30.84
CA ALA A 370 40.35 -23.18 30.34
C ALA A 370 41.42 -22.26 30.93
N VAL A 371 41.95 -21.37 30.10
CA VAL A 371 42.68 -20.19 30.52
C VAL A 371 41.74 -18.98 30.47
N PRO A 372 42.01 -17.91 31.23
CA PRO A 372 41.19 -16.73 31.14
C PRO A 372 41.07 -16.21 29.69
N GLY A 373 39.86 -15.91 29.26
CA GLY A 373 39.62 -15.50 27.87
C GLY A 373 38.17 -15.65 27.47
N THR A 374 37.91 -15.36 26.22
CA THR A 374 36.59 -15.53 25.58
C THR A 374 36.61 -16.73 24.65
N TYR A 375 35.61 -17.58 24.77
CA TYR A 375 35.39 -18.74 23.94
C TYR A 375 34.04 -18.66 23.25
N GLU A 376 34.00 -19.03 22.00
CA GLU A 376 32.82 -18.90 21.18
C GLU A 376 32.39 -20.24 20.59
N ALA A 377 31.11 -20.43 20.43
CA ALA A 377 30.48 -21.55 19.74
C ALA A 377 29.24 -21.10 19.02
N THR A 378 28.83 -21.81 17.99
CA THR A 378 27.59 -21.56 17.26
C THR A 378 26.73 -22.83 17.32
N ILE A 379 25.47 -22.66 17.64
CA ILE A 379 24.46 -23.71 17.52
C ILE A 379 23.61 -23.35 16.31
N VAL A 380 23.52 -24.26 15.36
CA VAL A 380 22.69 -24.13 14.17
C VAL A 380 21.40 -24.91 14.38
N VAL A 381 20.27 -24.27 14.26
CA VAL A 381 18.93 -24.87 14.35
C VAL A 381 18.37 -24.96 12.94
N THR A 382 18.06 -26.15 12.49
CA THR A 382 17.53 -26.43 11.16
C THR A 382 16.12 -27.00 11.26
N ALA A 383 15.22 -26.47 10.47
CA ALA A 383 13.89 -27.01 10.24
C ALA A 383 13.69 -27.08 8.72
N ASP A 384 13.59 -28.27 8.15
CA ASP A 384 13.55 -28.46 6.69
C ASP A 384 12.37 -27.74 6.02
N GLU A 385 11.26 -27.56 6.74
CA GLU A 385 10.06 -26.88 6.27
C GLU A 385 10.05 -25.39 6.62
N GLY A 386 10.97 -24.91 7.47
CA GLY A 386 11.03 -23.53 7.94
C GLY A 386 11.57 -22.57 6.88
N SER A 387 10.83 -21.54 6.58
CA SER A 387 11.15 -20.58 5.51
C SER A 387 12.43 -19.76 5.75
N ASN A 388 12.80 -19.54 7.01
CA ASN A 388 14.02 -18.84 7.44
C ASN A 388 15.05 -19.76 8.11
N SER A 389 14.93 -21.05 7.90
CA SER A 389 15.90 -22.06 8.34
C SER A 389 17.14 -22.08 7.41
N PRO A 390 18.35 -22.27 7.95
CA PRO A 390 18.65 -22.41 9.37
C PRO A 390 18.78 -21.09 10.13
N GLU A 391 18.44 -21.12 11.42
CA GLU A 391 18.72 -20.05 12.38
C GLU A 391 19.95 -20.41 13.23
N SER A 392 20.64 -19.42 13.80
CA SER A 392 21.87 -19.64 14.58
C SER A 392 21.82 -18.95 15.93
N ILE A 393 22.37 -19.64 16.95
CA ILE A 393 22.58 -19.10 18.29
C ILE A 393 24.09 -18.97 18.53
N SER A 394 24.55 -17.73 18.69
CA SER A 394 25.92 -17.45 19.12
C SER A 394 26.07 -17.68 20.62
N VAL A 395 27.00 -18.50 21.05
CA VAL A 395 27.28 -18.76 22.45
C VAL A 395 28.65 -18.25 22.78
N THR A 396 28.74 -17.32 23.73
CA THR A 396 30.00 -16.76 24.23
C THR A 396 30.21 -17.17 25.69
N VAL A 397 31.37 -17.72 26.01
CA VAL A 397 31.80 -17.99 27.39
C VAL A 397 32.96 -17.07 27.74
N VAL A 398 32.78 -16.26 28.79
CA VAL A 398 33.81 -15.43 29.36
C VAL A 398 34.40 -16.19 30.56
N ALA A 399 35.59 -16.75 30.41
CA ALA A 399 36.30 -17.46 31.44
C ALA A 399 37.24 -16.50 32.19
N VAL A 400 37.14 -16.45 33.51
CA VAL A 400 37.94 -15.62 34.36
C VAL A 400 38.62 -16.45 35.49
N ASP A 401 39.76 -16.02 36.00
CA ASP A 401 40.46 -16.74 37.09
C ASP A 401 39.59 -16.87 38.33
N ARG A 402 38.81 -15.82 38.64
CA ARG A 402 37.90 -15.81 39.78
C ARG A 402 36.75 -14.78 39.61
N LEU A 403 35.54 -15.19 39.98
CA LEU A 403 34.38 -14.33 40.08
C LEU A 403 34.27 -13.80 41.52
N TYR A 404 34.13 -12.48 41.65
CA TYR A 404 33.83 -11.85 42.94
C TYR A 404 32.37 -11.45 42.97
N HIS A 405 31.62 -11.98 43.97
CA HIS A 405 30.27 -11.52 44.24
C HIS A 405 30.34 -10.23 45.07
N VAL A 406 29.95 -9.10 44.51
CA VAL A 406 29.73 -7.87 45.24
C VAL A 406 28.28 -7.87 45.76
N PHE A 407 28.12 -8.08 47.07
CA PHE A 407 26.83 -7.85 47.71
C PHE A 407 26.65 -6.33 47.85
N LEU A 408 25.79 -5.74 47.00
CA LEU A 408 25.30 -4.39 47.26
C LEU A 408 24.35 -4.49 48.47
N PRO A 409 24.58 -3.74 49.59
CA PRO A 409 23.62 -3.74 50.69
C PRO A 409 22.27 -3.20 50.17
N ALA A 410 21.18 -3.90 50.47
CA ALA A 410 19.85 -3.40 50.19
C ALA A 410 19.69 -2.02 50.88
N VAL A 411 19.44 -0.99 50.10
CA VAL A 411 19.06 0.32 50.64
C VAL A 411 17.65 0.14 51.20
N TYR A 412 17.57 -0.03 52.51
CA TYR A 412 16.28 -0.01 53.23
C TYR A 412 15.86 1.47 53.27
N ASN A 413 14.90 1.82 52.44
CA ASN A 413 14.15 3.03 52.67
C ASN A 413 13.21 2.75 53.85
N ALA A 414 13.60 3.23 55.05
CA ALA A 414 12.70 3.30 56.19
C ALA A 414 11.56 4.29 55.90
N PRO A 415 10.36 4.09 56.47
CA PRO A 415 9.12 4.84 56.19
C PRO A 415 9.19 6.32 56.55
#